data_bab310a04e947a341797a4bb2ff634ad
#
_entry.id   bab310a04e947a341797a4bb2ff634ad
#
_cell.length_a   1.000
_cell.length_b   1.000
_cell.length_c   1.000
_cell.angle_alpha   90.00
_cell.angle_beta   90.00
_cell.angle_gamma   90.00
#
_symmetry.space_group_name_H-M   'P 1'
#
loop_
_entity.id
_entity.type
_entity.pdbx_description
1 polymer ?
#
loop_
_entity_poly.entity_id
_entity_poly.type
_entity_poly.pdbx_seq_one_letter_code
_entity_poly.pdbx_strand_id
1 'polypeptide(L)'
;MEAKTFNPPKRILLGPGPSNVHPRVLEAMARPTIGHLDPAFVGLMEEIKFLLRYTFKTENEITFPVSGPGSVGMETCLVNLVEPGMKVAVCINGVFGGRMKDIVERCGAKAIVVEAGWGSAIDPQRLEDVLKSDPDIKLTAFIHAETSTGAQSNIKELAEISHKHNCLAIADTVTSLGGIPVKVDEWNLDAVYSGSQKCLSCPPGLSPVTFNEKALHAIKNRKTKVQSWFMDLNLITSYWGSSSRRSYHHTAPINALYGLHEALLLLKEEGLENSWKRHKLNSEKLITGLKQLGLNTFVKEEERLPELTTVKIPDGVDDLKVRNFLLEKHNIEIGAGLGSLAGKIWRIGLIGYSSNEENISNCLTALKEALK
;
A
#
# COMPACT_ATOMS: atom_id res chain seq x y z
N MET A 1 31.58 20.97 4.19
CA MET A 1 30.20 21.25 3.77
C MET A 1 29.52 21.96 4.94
N GLU A 2 29.01 23.18 4.76
CA GLU A 2 28.33 23.93 5.82
C GLU A 2 26.87 23.45 5.90
N ALA A 3 26.38 22.99 7.05
CA ALA A 3 25.01 22.57 7.24
C ALA A 3 24.10 23.79 7.38
N LYS A 4 23.01 23.84 6.60
CA LYS A 4 22.00 24.90 6.63
C LYS A 4 20.63 24.29 6.82
N THR A 5 19.65 25.10 7.28
CA THR A 5 18.26 24.68 7.35
C THR A 5 17.78 24.25 5.96
N PHE A 6 17.23 23.03 5.89
CA PHE A 6 16.70 22.49 4.65
C PHE A 6 15.29 23.03 4.40
N ASN A 7 15.12 23.73 3.27
CA ASN A 7 13.83 24.22 2.80
C ASN A 7 13.47 23.43 1.53
N PRO A 8 12.57 22.44 1.60
CA PRO A 8 12.22 21.63 0.45
C PRO A 8 11.50 22.46 -0.62
N PRO A 9 11.78 22.25 -1.91
CA PRO A 9 10.99 22.86 -2.97
C PRO A 9 9.57 22.30 -2.97
N LYS A 10 8.59 23.12 -3.37
CA LYS A 10 7.23 22.63 -3.62
C LYS A 10 7.22 21.75 -4.85
N ARG A 11 6.66 20.53 -4.75
CA ARG A 11 6.54 19.57 -5.84
C ARG A 11 5.10 19.06 -5.93
N ILE A 12 4.66 18.79 -7.14
CA ILE A 12 3.45 18.01 -7.43
C ILE A 12 3.88 16.55 -7.56
N LEU A 13 3.52 15.75 -6.58
CA LEU A 13 3.93 14.35 -6.51
C LEU A 13 2.94 13.48 -7.28
N LEU A 14 3.29 13.17 -8.52
CA LEU A 14 2.55 12.28 -9.42
C LEU A 14 3.35 11.01 -9.75
N GLY A 15 4.27 10.64 -8.89
CA GLY A 15 4.95 9.35 -8.93
C GLY A 15 4.12 8.23 -8.28
N PRO A 16 4.68 7.01 -8.17
CA PRO A 16 4.01 5.87 -7.55
C PRO A 16 3.93 5.95 -6.01
N GLY A 17 4.05 7.12 -5.46
CA GLY A 17 4.12 7.46 -4.03
C GLY A 17 5.53 7.83 -3.59
N PRO A 18 5.63 8.71 -2.56
CA PRO A 18 4.53 9.25 -1.76
C PRO A 18 3.60 10.20 -2.54
N SER A 19 2.36 10.38 -2.03
CA SER A 19 1.42 11.42 -2.49
C SER A 19 1.73 12.78 -1.88
N ASN A 20 1.18 13.86 -2.44
CA ASN A 20 1.12 15.13 -1.72
C ASN A 20 0.31 14.96 -0.42
N VAL A 21 0.65 15.77 0.57
CA VAL A 21 0.04 15.75 1.91
C VAL A 21 -0.85 16.98 2.07
N HIS A 22 -2.06 16.79 2.59
CA HIS A 22 -2.98 17.88 2.86
C HIS A 22 -2.42 18.82 3.95
N PRO A 23 -2.57 20.17 3.86
CA PRO A 23 -2.04 21.09 4.86
C PRO A 23 -2.46 20.79 6.29
N ARG A 24 -3.71 20.40 6.54
CA ARG A 24 -4.20 19.98 7.88
C ARG A 24 -3.37 18.87 8.50
N VAL A 25 -2.91 17.92 7.68
CA VAL A 25 -2.05 16.81 8.14
C VAL A 25 -0.69 17.32 8.59
N LEU A 26 -0.06 18.22 7.82
CA LEU A 26 1.21 18.85 8.18
C LEU A 26 1.09 19.69 9.45
N GLU A 27 0.01 20.46 9.59
CA GLU A 27 -0.32 21.23 10.80
C GLU A 27 -0.50 20.32 12.02
N ALA A 28 -1.18 19.17 11.87
CA ALA A 28 -1.33 18.21 12.94
C ALA A 28 0.03 17.66 13.40
N MET A 29 0.93 17.35 12.46
CA MET A 29 2.27 16.86 12.77
C MET A 29 3.15 17.91 13.47
N ALA A 30 2.87 19.18 13.31
CA ALA A 30 3.60 20.29 13.94
C ALA A 30 3.13 20.59 15.39
N ARG A 31 2.08 19.93 15.89
CA ARG A 31 1.59 20.10 17.25
C ARG A 31 2.61 19.62 18.30
N PRO A 32 2.52 20.14 19.56
CA PRO A 32 3.42 19.71 20.63
C PRO A 32 3.40 18.21 20.84
N THR A 33 4.58 17.61 21.02
CA THR A 33 4.72 16.20 21.35
C THR A 33 4.35 15.97 22.82
N ILE A 34 3.51 14.97 23.09
CA ILE A 34 3.14 14.51 24.46
C ILE A 34 3.71 13.11 24.72
N GLY A 35 3.57 12.61 25.96
CA GLY A 35 4.07 11.29 26.31
C GLY A 35 3.29 10.17 25.59
N HIS A 36 3.97 9.09 25.21
CA HIS A 36 3.35 7.93 24.52
C HIS A 36 2.42 7.08 25.41
N LEU A 37 2.38 7.36 26.73
CA LEU A 37 1.46 6.78 27.69
C LEU A 37 0.52 7.84 28.31
N ASP A 38 0.58 9.09 27.81
CA ASP A 38 -0.35 10.14 28.20
C ASP A 38 -1.80 9.71 27.89
N PRO A 39 -2.75 9.90 28.81
CA PRO A 39 -4.15 9.52 28.58
C PRO A 39 -4.75 10.14 27.30
N ALA A 40 -4.37 11.38 26.95
CA ALA A 40 -4.83 12.01 25.71
C ALA A 40 -4.28 11.29 24.48
N PHE A 41 -3.01 10.83 24.53
CA PHE A 41 -2.42 10.05 23.46
C PHE A 41 -3.03 8.65 23.33
N VAL A 42 -3.32 8.01 24.47
CA VAL A 42 -4.04 6.73 24.48
C VAL A 42 -5.43 6.88 23.86
N GLY A 43 -6.14 7.98 24.14
CA GLY A 43 -7.40 8.32 23.49
C GLY A 43 -7.25 8.44 21.96
N LEU A 44 -6.21 9.15 21.49
CA LEU A 44 -5.90 9.26 20.07
C LEU A 44 -5.62 7.88 19.43
N MET A 45 -4.92 6.99 20.11
CA MET A 45 -4.66 5.63 19.61
C MET A 45 -5.97 4.86 19.38
N GLU A 46 -6.97 4.98 20.27
CA GLU A 46 -8.28 4.34 20.09
C GLU A 46 -9.05 4.96 18.91
N GLU A 47 -8.98 6.28 18.73
CA GLU A 47 -9.58 6.95 17.57
C GLU A 47 -8.94 6.50 16.27
N ILE A 48 -7.61 6.36 16.21
CA ILE A 48 -6.89 5.83 15.05
C ILE A 48 -7.35 4.40 14.73
N LYS A 49 -7.47 3.53 15.73
CA LYS A 49 -7.98 2.16 15.55
C LYS A 49 -9.40 2.16 14.96
N PHE A 50 -10.28 2.99 15.51
CA PHE A 50 -11.64 3.16 14.99
C PHE A 50 -11.65 3.63 13.53
N LEU A 51 -10.87 4.66 13.18
CA LEU A 51 -10.78 5.20 11.82
C LEU A 51 -10.15 4.19 10.84
N LEU A 52 -9.18 3.41 11.28
CA LEU A 52 -8.59 2.36 10.45
C LEU A 52 -9.58 1.21 10.22
N ARG A 53 -10.35 0.78 11.22
CA ARG A 53 -11.42 -0.20 11.02
C ARG A 53 -12.46 0.29 10.00
N TYR A 54 -12.88 1.55 10.11
CA TYR A 54 -13.72 2.18 9.10
C TYR A 54 -13.09 2.10 7.69
N THR A 55 -11.80 2.42 7.59
CA THR A 55 -11.08 2.48 6.29
C THR A 55 -10.87 1.09 5.67
N PHE A 56 -10.55 0.08 6.48
CA PHE A 56 -10.43 -1.31 6.05
C PHE A 56 -11.78 -2.01 5.86
N LYS A 57 -12.90 -1.39 6.28
CA LYS A 57 -14.22 -2.04 6.33
C LYS A 57 -14.15 -3.34 7.13
N THR A 58 -13.72 -3.25 8.40
CA THR A 58 -13.53 -4.40 9.30
C THR A 58 -13.91 -4.09 10.74
N GLU A 59 -14.35 -5.11 11.45
CA GLU A 59 -14.55 -5.10 12.91
C GLU A 59 -13.37 -5.75 13.66
N ASN A 60 -12.31 -6.15 12.98
CA ASN A 60 -11.15 -6.79 13.59
C ASN A 60 -10.58 -5.94 14.73
N GLU A 61 -10.48 -6.52 15.91
CA GLU A 61 -9.96 -5.83 17.11
C GLU A 61 -8.49 -5.42 16.91
N ILE A 62 -7.70 -6.31 16.32
CA ILE A 62 -6.28 -6.06 16.05
C ILE A 62 -6.14 -5.32 14.71
N THR A 63 -6.40 -4.01 14.79
CA THR A 63 -6.27 -3.06 13.69
C THR A 63 -5.56 -1.82 14.21
N PHE A 64 -4.32 -1.58 13.75
CA PHE A 64 -3.47 -0.48 14.22
C PHE A 64 -2.35 -0.17 13.22
N PRO A 65 -1.65 0.99 13.33
CA PRO A 65 -0.50 1.28 12.49
C PRO A 65 0.81 0.81 13.15
N VAL A 66 1.57 -0.05 12.48
CA VAL A 66 2.95 -0.36 12.87
C VAL A 66 3.86 0.81 12.52
N SER A 67 4.83 1.10 13.39
CA SER A 67 5.82 2.17 13.17
C SER A 67 6.83 1.76 12.11
N GLY A 68 6.71 2.34 10.92
CA GLY A 68 7.55 2.07 9.77
C GLY A 68 6.80 2.20 8.44
N PRO A 69 7.50 2.21 7.30
CA PRO A 69 6.86 2.28 5.98
C PRO A 69 6.06 1.01 5.66
N GLY A 70 5.28 1.01 4.58
CA GLY A 70 4.46 -0.14 4.16
C GLY A 70 5.19 -1.48 4.10
N SER A 71 6.51 -1.48 3.85
CA SER A 71 7.33 -2.70 3.92
C SER A 71 7.38 -3.33 5.32
N VAL A 72 7.27 -2.51 6.38
CA VAL A 72 7.20 -3.02 7.76
C VAL A 72 5.87 -3.73 8.01
N GLY A 73 4.76 -3.23 7.42
CA GLY A 73 3.47 -3.94 7.47
C GLY A 73 3.52 -5.28 6.73
N MET A 74 4.16 -5.31 5.55
CA MET A 74 4.41 -6.55 4.81
C MET A 74 5.18 -7.55 5.68
N GLU A 75 6.30 -7.13 6.25
CA GLU A 75 7.08 -7.97 7.14
C GLU A 75 6.29 -8.37 8.40
N THR A 76 5.53 -7.46 9.02
CA THR A 76 4.70 -7.77 10.19
C THR A 76 3.70 -8.88 9.89
N CYS A 77 2.99 -8.83 8.76
CA CYS A 77 2.08 -9.91 8.39
C CYS A 77 2.82 -11.24 8.17
N LEU A 78 3.92 -11.20 7.42
CA LEU A 78 4.64 -12.41 7.05
C LEU A 78 5.40 -13.04 8.24
N VAL A 79 6.16 -12.29 9.03
CA VAL A 79 6.93 -12.87 10.16
C VAL A 79 6.03 -13.45 11.26
N ASN A 80 4.79 -12.95 11.39
CA ASN A 80 3.84 -13.46 12.36
C ASN A 80 3.11 -14.73 11.88
N LEU A 81 2.87 -14.88 10.58
CA LEU A 81 2.10 -15.99 10.01
C LEU A 81 2.96 -17.09 9.39
N VAL A 82 4.20 -16.79 9.01
CA VAL A 82 5.12 -17.74 8.40
C VAL A 82 6.04 -18.35 9.46
N GLU A 83 6.14 -19.69 9.46
CA GLU A 83 7.08 -20.44 10.28
C GLU A 83 8.10 -21.18 9.41
N PRO A 84 9.31 -21.45 9.94
CA PRO A 84 10.31 -22.24 9.21
C PRO A 84 9.75 -23.58 8.72
N GLY A 85 10.05 -23.93 7.48
CA GLY A 85 9.59 -25.16 6.84
C GLY A 85 8.18 -25.12 6.25
N MET A 86 7.38 -24.05 6.49
CA MET A 86 6.08 -23.89 5.85
C MET A 86 6.19 -23.71 4.34
N LYS A 87 5.13 -24.04 3.60
CA LYS A 87 4.94 -23.69 2.20
C LYS A 87 3.93 -22.54 2.10
N VAL A 88 4.30 -21.51 1.35
CA VAL A 88 3.48 -20.30 1.14
C VAL A 88 3.32 -20.05 -0.36
N ALA A 89 2.09 -19.99 -0.87
CA ALA A 89 1.86 -19.58 -2.24
C ALA A 89 1.95 -18.04 -2.33
N VAL A 90 2.90 -17.54 -3.13
CA VAL A 90 3.14 -16.12 -3.32
C VAL A 90 2.80 -15.73 -4.74
N CYS A 91 1.79 -14.88 -4.90
CA CYS A 91 1.37 -14.34 -6.19
C CYS A 91 2.29 -13.18 -6.60
N ILE A 92 2.91 -13.29 -7.77
CA ILE A 92 3.90 -12.32 -8.26
C ILE A 92 3.50 -11.80 -9.65
N ASN A 93 3.21 -10.50 -9.73
CA ASN A 93 3.00 -9.79 -10.98
C ASN A 93 3.78 -8.45 -11.06
N GLY A 94 4.82 -8.33 -10.21
CA GLY A 94 5.70 -7.19 -10.14
C GLY A 94 6.71 -7.27 -8.99
N VAL A 95 7.33 -6.12 -8.69
CA VAL A 95 8.42 -6.02 -7.70
C VAL A 95 7.95 -6.38 -6.29
N PHE A 96 6.72 -5.98 -5.90
CA PHE A 96 6.28 -6.14 -4.50
C PHE A 96 5.91 -7.59 -4.19
N GLY A 97 5.34 -8.33 -5.15
CA GLY A 97 5.19 -9.78 -5.02
C GLY A 97 6.53 -10.50 -4.88
N GLY A 98 7.55 -10.07 -5.64
CA GLY A 98 8.93 -10.58 -5.49
C GLY A 98 9.51 -10.31 -4.09
N ARG A 99 9.18 -9.16 -3.48
CA ARG A 99 9.60 -8.84 -2.10
C ARG A 99 8.91 -9.74 -1.07
N MET A 100 7.62 -10.03 -1.23
CA MET A 100 6.94 -11.01 -0.37
C MET A 100 7.64 -12.36 -0.40
N LYS A 101 8.01 -12.83 -1.61
CA LYS A 101 8.76 -14.09 -1.79
C LYS A 101 10.07 -14.07 -0.99
N ASP A 102 10.89 -13.01 -1.13
CA ASP A 102 12.16 -12.90 -0.42
C ASP A 102 11.97 -12.92 1.12
N ILE A 103 10.92 -12.25 1.63
CA ILE A 103 10.61 -12.27 3.07
C ILE A 103 10.18 -13.66 3.52
N VAL A 104 9.33 -14.37 2.77
CA VAL A 104 8.93 -15.75 3.07
C VAL A 104 10.16 -16.66 3.18
N GLU A 105 11.09 -16.56 2.24
CA GLU A 105 12.34 -17.33 2.23
C GLU A 105 13.27 -16.97 3.42
N ARG A 106 13.34 -15.69 3.78
CA ARG A 106 14.06 -15.22 4.99
C ARG A 106 13.46 -15.74 6.28
N CYS A 107 12.15 -16.00 6.31
CA CYS A 107 11.49 -16.66 7.43
C CYS A 107 11.80 -18.18 7.51
N GLY A 108 12.62 -18.71 6.60
CA GLY A 108 12.97 -20.14 6.54
C GLY A 108 11.86 -21.02 5.94
N ALA A 109 10.89 -20.41 5.26
CA ALA A 109 9.80 -21.09 4.59
C ALA A 109 10.07 -21.25 3.09
N LYS A 110 9.29 -22.10 2.41
CA LYS A 110 9.35 -22.30 0.96
C LYS A 110 8.28 -21.47 0.26
N ALA A 111 8.68 -20.52 -0.56
CA ALA A 111 7.76 -19.81 -1.43
C ALA A 111 7.42 -20.65 -2.66
N ILE A 112 6.14 -20.90 -2.90
CA ILE A 112 5.59 -21.50 -4.11
C ILE A 112 5.05 -20.36 -4.97
N VAL A 113 5.69 -20.10 -6.09
CA VAL A 113 5.39 -18.89 -6.90
C VAL A 113 4.18 -19.13 -7.81
N VAL A 114 3.22 -18.22 -7.75
CA VAL A 114 2.11 -18.09 -8.70
C VAL A 114 2.37 -16.84 -9.53
N GLU A 115 2.96 -17.00 -10.71
CA GLU A 115 3.45 -15.89 -11.51
C GLU A 115 2.43 -15.44 -12.55
N ALA A 116 2.29 -14.11 -12.72
CA ALA A 116 1.65 -13.48 -13.87
C ALA A 116 2.65 -12.57 -14.60
N GLY A 117 2.37 -12.29 -15.87
CA GLY A 117 3.18 -11.34 -16.63
C GLY A 117 3.15 -9.94 -16.01
N TRP A 118 4.26 -9.22 -16.10
CA TRP A 118 4.34 -7.83 -15.65
C TRP A 118 3.31 -6.96 -16.39
N GLY A 119 2.44 -6.30 -15.65
CA GLY A 119 1.32 -5.52 -16.20
C GLY A 119 0.02 -6.31 -16.36
N SER A 120 -0.02 -7.55 -15.87
CA SER A 120 -1.23 -8.36 -15.80
C SER A 120 -1.65 -8.61 -14.37
N ALA A 121 -2.95 -8.77 -14.14
CA ALA A 121 -3.50 -9.27 -12.89
C ALA A 121 -3.08 -10.73 -12.64
N ILE A 122 -3.13 -11.17 -11.40
CA ILE A 122 -3.00 -12.59 -11.06
C ILE A 122 -4.24 -13.33 -11.56
N ASP A 123 -4.01 -14.39 -12.35
CA ASP A 123 -5.06 -15.31 -12.78
C ASP A 123 -5.48 -16.21 -11.60
N PRO A 124 -6.74 -16.11 -11.12
CA PRO A 124 -7.25 -16.92 -10.02
C PRO A 124 -7.12 -18.42 -10.28
N GLN A 125 -7.29 -18.88 -11.53
CA GLN A 125 -7.17 -20.29 -11.90
C GLN A 125 -5.75 -20.83 -11.64
N ARG A 126 -4.71 -20.03 -11.90
CA ARG A 126 -3.32 -20.43 -11.59
C ARG A 126 -3.10 -20.64 -10.10
N LEU A 127 -3.68 -19.78 -9.25
CA LEU A 127 -3.62 -19.97 -7.80
C LEU A 127 -4.33 -21.27 -7.40
N GLU A 128 -5.53 -21.50 -7.93
CA GLU A 128 -6.31 -22.72 -7.64
C GLU A 128 -5.56 -23.99 -8.06
N ASP A 129 -4.92 -24.00 -9.23
CA ASP A 129 -4.15 -25.15 -9.73
C ASP A 129 -2.94 -25.45 -8.83
N VAL A 130 -2.23 -24.41 -8.35
CA VAL A 130 -1.12 -24.57 -7.41
C VAL A 130 -1.60 -25.14 -6.08
N LEU A 131 -2.69 -24.62 -5.52
CA LEU A 131 -3.23 -25.09 -4.23
C LEU A 131 -3.80 -26.51 -4.33
N LYS A 132 -4.38 -26.90 -5.47
CA LYS A 132 -4.80 -28.29 -5.74
C LYS A 132 -3.62 -29.24 -5.83
N SER A 133 -2.51 -28.80 -6.43
CA SER A 133 -1.33 -29.66 -6.64
C SER A 133 -0.50 -29.87 -5.37
N ASP A 134 -0.60 -28.97 -4.40
CA ASP A 134 0.19 -29.03 -3.14
C ASP A 134 -0.69 -28.64 -1.93
N PRO A 135 -1.39 -29.63 -1.32
CA PRO A 135 -2.27 -29.39 -0.17
C PRO A 135 -1.52 -29.05 1.13
N ASP A 136 -0.19 -29.10 1.14
CA ASP A 136 0.64 -28.68 2.28
C ASP A 136 0.77 -27.16 2.37
N ILE A 137 0.42 -26.43 1.33
CA ILE A 137 0.35 -24.96 1.38
C ILE A 137 -0.72 -24.55 2.39
N LYS A 138 -0.37 -23.65 3.32
CA LYS A 138 -1.27 -23.19 4.40
C LYS A 138 -1.48 -21.67 4.40
N LEU A 139 -0.76 -20.96 3.54
CA LEU A 139 -0.79 -19.51 3.46
C LEU A 139 -0.64 -19.06 2.02
N THR A 140 -1.41 -18.03 1.65
CA THR A 140 -1.30 -17.33 0.37
C THR A 140 -0.99 -15.86 0.61
N ALA A 141 -0.21 -15.25 -0.27
CA ALA A 141 0.12 -13.84 -0.20
C ALA A 141 0.03 -13.21 -1.59
N PHE A 142 -0.66 -12.08 -1.70
CA PHE A 142 -0.92 -11.40 -2.96
C PHE A 142 -1.04 -9.88 -2.82
N ILE A 143 -0.80 -9.19 -3.94
CA ILE A 143 -0.87 -7.73 -4.05
C ILE A 143 -2.19 -7.33 -4.71
N HIS A 144 -2.95 -6.42 -4.07
CA HIS A 144 -4.16 -5.84 -4.66
C HIS A 144 -3.80 -4.85 -5.78
N ALA A 145 -2.86 -3.95 -5.50
CA ALA A 145 -2.47 -2.83 -6.36
C ALA A 145 -0.95 -2.82 -6.57
N GLU A 146 -0.47 -3.49 -7.63
CA GLU A 146 0.97 -3.60 -7.93
C GLU A 146 1.48 -2.34 -8.64
N THR A 147 2.07 -1.42 -7.88
CA THR A 147 2.51 -0.11 -8.40
C THR A 147 3.78 -0.14 -9.23
N SER A 148 4.51 -1.24 -9.28
CA SER A 148 5.64 -1.38 -10.21
C SER A 148 5.18 -1.56 -11.65
N THR A 149 3.95 -2.05 -11.85
CA THR A 149 3.36 -2.35 -13.16
C THR A 149 2.06 -1.60 -13.46
N GLY A 150 1.32 -1.16 -12.45
CA GLY A 150 0.01 -0.51 -12.58
C GLY A 150 -1.15 -1.49 -12.74
N ALA A 151 -0.96 -2.77 -12.38
CA ALA A 151 -1.99 -3.80 -12.46
C ALA A 151 -2.72 -3.98 -11.13
N GLN A 152 -4.03 -4.21 -11.20
CA GLN A 152 -4.91 -4.54 -10.08
C GLN A 152 -5.34 -6.00 -10.18
N SER A 153 -5.17 -6.77 -9.08
CA SER A 153 -5.64 -8.16 -8.99
C SER A 153 -6.94 -8.25 -8.19
N ASN A 154 -7.81 -9.20 -8.55
CA ASN A 154 -9.07 -9.48 -7.82
C ASN A 154 -8.79 -10.26 -6.52
N ILE A 155 -8.38 -9.55 -5.46
CA ILE A 155 -8.01 -10.18 -4.19
C ILE A 155 -9.19 -10.82 -3.45
N LYS A 156 -10.43 -10.43 -3.74
CA LYS A 156 -11.62 -11.12 -3.22
C LYS A 156 -11.64 -12.57 -3.70
N GLU A 157 -11.53 -12.79 -4.98
CA GLU A 157 -11.54 -14.13 -5.58
C GLU A 157 -10.31 -14.96 -5.16
N LEU A 158 -9.13 -14.32 -5.08
CA LEU A 158 -7.92 -14.99 -4.58
C LEU A 158 -8.08 -15.46 -3.13
N ALA A 159 -8.74 -14.67 -2.26
CA ALA A 159 -9.02 -15.06 -0.88
C ALA A 159 -10.06 -16.20 -0.81
N GLU A 160 -11.12 -16.15 -1.62
CA GLU A 160 -12.13 -17.22 -1.72
C GLU A 160 -11.48 -18.56 -2.12
N ILE A 161 -10.60 -18.55 -3.11
CA ILE A 161 -9.82 -19.72 -3.52
C ILE A 161 -8.90 -20.20 -2.40
N SER A 162 -8.20 -19.30 -1.72
CA SER A 162 -7.32 -19.63 -0.60
C SER A 162 -8.07 -20.38 0.49
N HIS A 163 -9.23 -19.88 0.89
CA HIS A 163 -10.04 -20.50 1.94
C HIS A 163 -10.65 -21.84 1.51
N LYS A 164 -11.03 -22.00 0.23
CA LYS A 164 -11.49 -23.29 -0.32
C LYS A 164 -10.45 -24.39 -0.15
N HIS A 165 -9.16 -24.01 -0.11
CA HIS A 165 -8.03 -24.91 0.11
C HIS A 165 -7.46 -24.86 1.54
N ASN A 166 -8.21 -24.32 2.52
CA ASN A 166 -7.80 -24.19 3.92
C ASN A 166 -6.50 -23.38 4.12
N CYS A 167 -6.23 -22.39 3.26
CA CYS A 167 -5.13 -21.46 3.38
C CYS A 167 -5.59 -20.14 3.98
N LEU A 168 -4.77 -19.52 4.84
CA LEU A 168 -4.94 -18.13 5.22
C LEU A 168 -4.52 -17.21 4.08
N ALA A 169 -5.14 -16.02 3.99
CA ALA A 169 -4.92 -15.05 2.92
C ALA A 169 -4.30 -13.76 3.47
N ILE A 170 -3.07 -13.42 3.02
CA ILE A 170 -2.42 -12.13 3.27
C ILE A 170 -2.59 -11.23 2.04
N ALA A 171 -3.10 -10.02 2.24
CA ALA A 171 -3.26 -9.05 1.17
C ALA A 171 -2.44 -7.77 1.40
N ASP A 172 -1.68 -7.39 0.36
CA ASP A 172 -1.09 -6.04 0.25
C ASP A 172 -2.13 -5.06 -0.27
N THR A 173 -2.45 -4.06 0.53
CA THR A 173 -3.31 -2.94 0.16
C THR A 173 -2.61 -1.59 0.30
N VAL A 174 -1.26 -1.59 0.20
CA VAL A 174 -0.44 -0.39 0.40
C VAL A 174 -0.93 0.77 -0.45
N THR A 175 -1.26 0.53 -1.70
CA THR A 175 -1.72 1.59 -2.61
C THR A 175 -3.24 1.68 -2.68
N SER A 176 -3.94 0.57 -2.56
CA SER A 176 -5.39 0.51 -2.74
C SER A 176 -6.21 1.06 -1.57
N LEU A 177 -5.71 0.97 -0.33
CA LEU A 177 -6.48 1.38 0.84
C LEU A 177 -6.79 2.88 0.81
N GLY A 178 -8.07 3.22 0.73
CA GLY A 178 -8.58 4.58 0.59
C GLY A 178 -8.77 5.06 -0.86
N GLY A 179 -8.12 4.43 -1.85
CA GLY A 179 -8.19 4.82 -3.26
C GLY A 179 -9.18 4.01 -4.10
N ILE A 180 -9.25 2.71 -3.84
CA ILE A 180 -10.25 1.79 -4.41
C ILE A 180 -10.86 0.93 -3.29
N PRO A 181 -11.95 0.19 -3.55
CA PRO A 181 -12.57 -0.65 -2.53
C PRO A 181 -11.58 -1.63 -1.91
N VAL A 182 -11.49 -1.60 -0.56
CA VAL A 182 -10.87 -2.62 0.27
C VAL A 182 -11.87 -2.95 1.36
N LYS A 183 -12.39 -4.18 1.37
CA LYS A 183 -13.47 -4.62 2.24
C LYS A 183 -13.06 -5.89 2.94
N VAL A 184 -12.27 -5.75 4.00
CA VAL A 184 -11.57 -6.87 4.65
C VAL A 184 -12.53 -7.96 5.12
N ASP A 185 -13.61 -7.59 5.80
CA ASP A 185 -14.56 -8.58 6.33
C ASP A 185 -15.40 -9.21 5.22
N GLU A 186 -15.93 -8.39 4.27
CA GLU A 186 -16.73 -8.89 3.15
C GLU A 186 -15.93 -9.84 2.25
N TRP A 187 -14.62 -9.59 2.10
CA TRP A 187 -13.71 -10.41 1.29
C TRP A 187 -13.01 -11.49 2.11
N ASN A 188 -13.32 -11.56 3.41
CA ASN A 188 -12.79 -12.56 4.33
C ASN A 188 -11.25 -12.64 4.32
N LEU A 189 -10.57 -11.49 4.27
CA LEU A 189 -9.10 -11.42 4.31
C LEU A 189 -8.61 -11.67 5.74
N ASP A 190 -7.56 -12.49 5.90
CA ASP A 190 -7.10 -12.89 7.25
C ASP A 190 -6.08 -11.92 7.83
N ALA A 191 -5.15 -11.43 7.02
CA ALA A 191 -4.19 -10.40 7.39
C ALA A 191 -4.00 -9.41 6.24
N VAL A 192 -4.07 -8.12 6.55
CA VAL A 192 -3.97 -7.06 5.54
C VAL A 192 -3.05 -5.96 6.05
N TYR A 193 -2.24 -5.41 5.18
CA TYR A 193 -1.40 -4.26 5.50
C TYR A 193 -1.50 -3.17 4.43
N SER A 194 -1.15 -1.94 4.86
CA SER A 194 -1.14 -0.78 3.98
C SER A 194 0.05 0.14 4.31
N GLY A 195 0.10 1.32 3.70
CA GLY A 195 1.11 2.35 3.94
C GLY A 195 0.51 3.75 3.97
N SER A 196 0.94 4.58 4.93
CA SER A 196 0.39 5.92 5.14
C SER A 196 0.59 6.88 3.95
N GLN A 197 1.67 6.69 3.17
CA GLN A 197 2.11 7.62 2.13
C GLN A 197 1.40 7.49 0.77
N LYS A 198 0.44 6.60 0.65
CA LYS A 198 -0.34 6.38 -0.57
C LYS A 198 -1.70 7.08 -0.48
N CYS A 199 -2.80 6.38 -0.70
CA CYS A 199 -4.13 7.02 -0.72
C CYS A 199 -4.60 7.55 0.64
N LEU A 200 -3.96 7.18 1.73
CA LEU A 200 -4.19 7.83 3.03
C LEU A 200 -3.60 9.24 3.12
N SER A 201 -2.71 9.62 2.19
CA SER A 201 -2.17 11.00 2.05
C SER A 201 -1.50 11.56 3.32
N CYS A 202 -0.85 10.68 4.07
CA CYS A 202 -0.02 11.02 5.22
C CYS A 202 1.46 10.80 4.85
N PRO A 203 2.43 11.50 5.44
CA PRO A 203 3.85 11.20 5.22
C PRO A 203 4.19 9.73 5.48
N PRO A 204 5.23 9.17 4.81
CA PRO A 204 5.68 7.81 5.07
C PRO A 204 6.16 7.64 6.51
N GLY A 205 6.04 6.42 7.06
CA GLY A 205 6.53 6.10 8.40
C GLY A 205 5.55 5.33 9.27
N LEU A 206 4.33 5.08 8.76
CA LEU A 206 3.31 4.28 9.42
C LEU A 206 2.73 3.26 8.44
N SER A 207 2.52 2.04 8.91
CA SER A 207 1.92 0.95 8.15
C SER A 207 0.68 0.42 8.88
N PRO A 208 -0.54 0.81 8.48
CA PRO A 208 -1.75 0.19 8.97
C PRO A 208 -1.78 -1.31 8.72
N VAL A 209 -2.17 -2.09 9.73
CA VAL A 209 -2.35 -3.53 9.65
C VAL A 209 -3.66 -3.94 10.29
N THR A 210 -4.23 -5.05 9.84
CA THR A 210 -5.40 -5.69 10.47
C THR A 210 -5.30 -7.20 10.39
N PHE A 211 -5.74 -7.90 11.43
CA PHE A 211 -5.69 -9.36 11.54
C PHE A 211 -7.03 -9.86 12.09
N ASN A 212 -7.62 -10.86 11.41
CA ASN A 212 -8.83 -11.50 11.89
C ASN A 212 -8.53 -12.59 12.92
N GLU A 213 -9.59 -13.16 13.52
CA GLU A 213 -9.48 -14.19 14.55
C GLU A 213 -8.75 -15.45 14.06
N LYS A 214 -8.88 -15.84 12.77
CA LYS A 214 -8.18 -16.99 12.22
C LYS A 214 -6.66 -16.76 12.18
N ALA A 215 -6.24 -15.57 11.72
CA ALA A 215 -4.84 -15.19 11.73
C ALA A 215 -4.28 -15.11 13.15
N LEU A 216 -5.02 -14.53 14.10
CA LEU A 216 -4.62 -14.46 15.50
C LEU A 216 -4.51 -15.84 16.13
N HIS A 217 -5.43 -16.75 15.81
CA HIS A 217 -5.34 -18.15 16.25
C HIS A 217 -4.07 -18.84 15.74
N ALA A 218 -3.74 -18.65 14.45
CA ALA A 218 -2.51 -19.19 13.89
C ALA A 218 -1.26 -18.64 14.59
N ILE A 219 -1.24 -17.32 14.87
CA ILE A 219 -0.13 -16.66 15.57
C ILE A 219 0.03 -17.18 17.00
N LYS A 220 -1.05 -17.35 17.74
CA LYS A 220 -1.02 -17.88 19.12
C LYS A 220 -0.55 -19.33 19.18
N ASN A 221 -0.80 -20.13 18.16
CA ASN A 221 -0.45 -21.56 18.10
C ASN A 221 0.88 -21.84 17.38
N ARG A 222 1.69 -20.81 17.11
CA ARG A 222 3.03 -20.97 16.54
C ARG A 222 3.90 -21.91 17.39
N LYS A 223 4.68 -22.73 16.71
CA LYS A 223 5.68 -23.62 17.35
C LYS A 223 7.00 -22.90 17.62
N THR A 224 7.29 -21.84 16.85
CA THR A 224 8.52 -21.08 16.93
C THR A 224 8.22 -19.63 17.30
N LYS A 225 9.17 -18.94 17.98
CA LYS A 225 9.06 -17.50 18.21
C LYS A 225 9.07 -16.74 16.90
N VAL A 226 8.34 -15.63 16.85
CA VAL A 226 8.46 -14.65 15.75
C VAL A 226 9.90 -14.18 15.68
N GLN A 227 10.48 -14.14 14.48
CA GLN A 227 11.90 -13.81 14.28
C GLN A 227 12.23 -12.34 14.61
N SER A 228 11.24 -11.46 14.60
CA SER A 228 11.39 -10.05 14.94
C SER A 228 10.73 -9.76 16.28
N TRP A 229 11.53 -9.32 17.28
CA TRP A 229 10.97 -8.85 18.55
C TRP A 229 10.02 -7.65 18.35
N PHE A 230 10.42 -6.70 17.50
CA PHE A 230 9.67 -5.45 17.28
C PHE A 230 8.33 -5.69 16.57
N MET A 231 8.25 -6.66 15.66
CA MET A 231 7.05 -6.95 14.87
C MET A 231 6.21 -8.08 15.45
N ASP A 232 6.62 -8.69 16.58
CA ASP A 232 5.86 -9.76 17.22
C ASP A 232 4.52 -9.23 17.77
N LEU A 233 3.42 -9.66 17.15
CA LEU A 233 2.07 -9.24 17.55
C LEU A 233 1.73 -9.59 18.98
N ASN A 234 2.27 -10.71 19.53
CA ASN A 234 2.05 -11.07 20.93
C ASN A 234 2.64 -10.00 21.90
N LEU A 235 3.66 -9.27 21.45
CA LEU A 235 4.27 -8.19 22.22
C LEU A 235 3.60 -6.83 21.93
N ILE A 236 3.39 -6.51 20.64
CA ILE A 236 2.79 -5.21 20.23
C ILE A 236 1.39 -5.03 20.79
N THR A 237 0.57 -6.08 20.83
CA THR A 237 -0.81 -6.01 21.28
C THR A 237 -0.93 -5.62 22.77
N SER A 238 0.12 -5.80 23.58
CA SER A 238 0.17 -5.26 24.94
C SER A 238 0.16 -3.72 24.99
N TYR A 239 0.57 -3.07 23.90
CA TYR A 239 0.61 -1.61 23.77
C TYR A 239 -0.58 -1.07 22.93
N TRP A 240 -0.92 -1.74 21.82
CA TRP A 240 -2.00 -1.33 20.90
C TRP A 240 -3.36 -2.01 21.20
N GLY A 241 -3.39 -3.04 22.03
CA GLY A 241 -4.63 -3.73 22.39
C GLY A 241 -5.57 -2.89 23.27
N SER A 242 -6.76 -3.43 23.54
CA SER A 242 -7.84 -2.78 24.32
C SER A 242 -7.73 -2.94 25.84
N SER A 243 -6.62 -3.47 26.38
CA SER A 243 -6.47 -3.66 27.83
C SER A 243 -6.43 -2.32 28.58
N SER A 244 -7.08 -2.25 29.73
CA SER A 244 -7.10 -1.08 30.63
C SER A 244 -5.71 -0.68 31.16
N ARG A 245 -4.72 -1.56 31.06
CA ARG A 245 -3.31 -1.30 31.36
C ARG A 245 -2.46 -1.62 30.14
N ARG A 246 -2.14 -0.57 29.36
CA ARG A 246 -1.18 -0.67 28.27
C ARG A 246 0.23 -0.82 28.83
N SER A 247 0.99 -1.79 28.33
CA SER A 247 2.39 -1.95 28.66
C SER A 247 3.25 -1.27 27.60
N TYR A 248 4.43 -0.80 28.02
CA TYR A 248 5.40 -0.22 27.09
C TYR A 248 5.99 -1.30 26.20
N HIS A 249 5.83 -1.13 24.89
CA HIS A 249 6.54 -1.92 23.88
C HIS A 249 7.63 -1.08 23.20
N HIS A 250 7.27 0.09 22.71
CA HIS A 250 8.18 1.06 22.09
C HIS A 250 7.61 2.47 22.23
N THR A 251 8.43 3.48 22.05
CA THR A 251 7.95 4.85 21.93
C THR A 251 7.38 5.05 20.54
N ALA A 252 6.06 5.15 20.46
CA ALA A 252 5.36 5.39 19.20
C ALA A 252 5.77 6.75 18.58
N PRO A 253 5.77 6.89 17.25
CA PRO A 253 6.10 8.13 16.56
C PRO A 253 4.92 9.12 16.66
N ILE A 254 4.81 9.81 17.79
CA ILE A 254 3.64 10.57 18.24
C ILE A 254 3.15 11.55 17.18
N ASN A 255 4.02 12.44 16.69
CA ASN A 255 3.63 13.43 15.70
C ASN A 255 3.24 12.83 14.33
N ALA A 256 3.83 11.70 13.95
CA ALA A 256 3.40 10.95 12.77
C ALA A 256 1.98 10.37 12.96
N LEU A 257 1.65 9.92 14.17
CA LEU A 257 0.30 9.44 14.51
C LEU A 257 -0.73 10.58 14.54
N TYR A 258 -0.35 11.80 14.95
CA TYR A 258 -1.20 12.98 14.77
C TYR A 258 -1.53 13.21 13.28
N GLY A 259 -0.52 13.10 12.42
CA GLY A 259 -0.71 13.21 10.98
C GLY A 259 -1.60 12.12 10.41
N LEU A 260 -1.40 10.87 10.82
CA LEU A 260 -2.25 9.76 10.38
C LEU A 260 -3.70 9.93 10.83
N HIS A 261 -3.92 10.32 12.07
CA HIS A 261 -5.26 10.60 12.60
C HIS A 261 -5.99 11.65 11.74
N GLU A 262 -5.33 12.77 11.48
CA GLU A 262 -5.91 13.85 10.66
C GLU A 262 -6.16 13.41 9.21
N ALA A 263 -5.26 12.62 8.62
CA ALA A 263 -5.42 12.06 7.28
C ALA A 263 -6.63 11.10 7.19
N LEU A 264 -6.82 10.28 8.20
CA LEU A 264 -7.97 9.38 8.30
C LEU A 264 -9.29 10.13 8.55
N LEU A 265 -9.26 11.23 9.31
CA LEU A 265 -10.43 12.13 9.47
C LEU A 265 -10.83 12.74 8.13
N LEU A 266 -9.87 13.28 7.36
CA LEU A 266 -10.13 13.83 6.02
C LEU A 266 -10.75 12.79 5.08
N LEU A 267 -10.23 11.55 5.09
CA LEU A 267 -10.79 10.46 4.29
C LEU A 267 -12.21 10.09 4.75
N LYS A 268 -12.47 10.14 6.05
CA LYS A 268 -13.82 9.89 6.60
C LYS A 268 -14.79 11.02 6.27
N GLU A 269 -14.34 12.29 6.29
CA GLU A 269 -15.10 13.47 5.88
C GLU A 269 -15.48 13.39 4.40
N GLU A 270 -14.56 12.98 3.52
CA GLU A 270 -14.83 12.75 2.09
C GLU A 270 -15.79 11.56 1.90
N GLY A 271 -15.64 10.52 2.70
CA GLY A 271 -16.30 9.22 2.53
C GLY A 271 -15.56 8.31 1.55
N LEU A 272 -15.45 7.00 1.91
CA LEU A 272 -14.70 6.03 1.11
C LEU A 272 -15.22 5.90 -0.32
N GLU A 273 -16.52 5.80 -0.49
CA GLU A 273 -17.17 5.65 -1.80
C GLU A 273 -16.89 6.87 -2.70
N ASN A 274 -16.84 8.08 -2.12
CA ASN A 274 -16.51 9.30 -2.85
C ASN A 274 -15.02 9.32 -3.23
N SER A 275 -14.13 8.90 -2.34
CA SER A 275 -12.70 8.76 -2.64
C SER A 275 -12.47 7.76 -3.78
N TRP A 276 -13.09 6.58 -3.73
CA TRP A 276 -13.00 5.58 -4.80
C TRP A 276 -13.51 6.11 -6.14
N LYS A 277 -14.66 6.78 -6.13
CA LYS A 277 -15.23 7.42 -7.33
C LYS A 277 -14.31 8.50 -7.89
N ARG A 278 -13.73 9.34 -7.03
CA ARG A 278 -12.79 10.41 -7.43
C ARG A 278 -11.55 9.82 -8.10
N HIS A 279 -10.92 8.79 -7.52
CA HIS A 279 -9.75 8.14 -8.12
C HIS A 279 -10.09 7.55 -9.50
N LYS A 280 -11.21 6.84 -9.61
CA LYS A 280 -11.66 6.26 -10.88
C LYS A 280 -11.88 7.33 -11.95
N LEU A 281 -12.67 8.36 -11.66
CA LEU A 281 -12.97 9.45 -12.60
C LEU A 281 -11.70 10.19 -13.04
N ASN A 282 -10.79 10.46 -12.10
CA ASN A 282 -9.55 11.14 -12.40
C ASN A 282 -8.60 10.28 -13.24
N SER A 283 -8.54 8.97 -13.00
CA SER A 283 -7.82 8.04 -13.85
C SER A 283 -8.35 8.03 -15.28
N GLU A 284 -9.67 7.98 -15.46
CA GLU A 284 -10.32 8.00 -16.78
C GLU A 284 -10.00 9.30 -17.53
N LYS A 285 -10.03 10.47 -16.83
CA LYS A 285 -9.64 11.77 -17.40
C LYS A 285 -8.17 11.80 -17.82
N LEU A 286 -7.27 11.32 -16.95
CA LEU A 286 -5.84 11.23 -17.27
C LEU A 286 -5.60 10.36 -18.52
N ILE A 287 -6.18 9.16 -18.57
CA ILE A 287 -6.03 8.23 -19.69
C ILE A 287 -6.56 8.84 -20.98
N THR A 288 -7.69 9.53 -20.92
CA THR A 288 -8.26 10.24 -22.08
C THR A 288 -7.29 11.32 -22.59
N GLY A 289 -6.74 12.13 -21.69
CA GLY A 289 -5.76 13.17 -22.06
C GLY A 289 -4.45 12.57 -22.62
N LEU A 290 -3.97 11.47 -22.05
CA LEU A 290 -2.79 10.76 -22.56
C LEU A 290 -3.02 10.22 -23.98
N LYS A 291 -4.20 9.62 -24.25
CA LYS A 291 -4.57 9.18 -25.62
C LYS A 291 -4.59 10.34 -26.62
N GLN A 292 -5.06 11.55 -26.22
CA GLN A 292 -5.03 12.75 -27.07
C GLN A 292 -3.61 13.22 -27.38
N LEU A 293 -2.63 12.92 -26.52
CA LEU A 293 -1.22 13.18 -26.74
C LEU A 293 -0.51 12.05 -27.54
N GLY A 294 -1.25 11.03 -28.00
CA GLY A 294 -0.68 9.87 -28.69
C GLY A 294 0.00 8.86 -27.77
N LEU A 295 -0.17 8.99 -26.46
CA LEU A 295 0.44 8.11 -25.46
C LEU A 295 -0.46 6.93 -25.12
N ASN A 296 0.11 5.73 -25.06
CA ASN A 296 -0.59 4.49 -24.79
C ASN A 296 -0.29 3.98 -23.38
N THR A 297 -1.32 3.46 -22.69
CA THR A 297 -1.15 2.77 -21.42
C THR A 297 -0.49 1.39 -21.64
N PHE A 298 0.21 0.92 -20.59
CA PHE A 298 0.88 -0.38 -20.65
C PHE A 298 -0.07 -1.52 -20.25
N VAL A 299 -0.88 -1.32 -19.21
CA VAL A 299 -1.80 -2.32 -18.68
C VAL A 299 -3.12 -2.32 -19.47
N LYS A 300 -3.70 -3.51 -19.66
CA LYS A 300 -5.04 -3.68 -20.27
C LYS A 300 -6.11 -2.97 -19.45
N GLU A 301 -7.21 -2.57 -20.12
CA GLU A 301 -8.23 -1.72 -19.53
C GLU A 301 -8.87 -2.32 -18.28
N GLU A 302 -9.20 -3.58 -18.33
CA GLU A 302 -9.87 -4.34 -17.27
C GLU A 302 -8.98 -4.62 -16.04
N GLU A 303 -7.66 -4.51 -16.21
CA GLU A 303 -6.67 -4.80 -15.15
C GLU A 303 -5.97 -3.53 -14.62
N ARG A 304 -6.37 -2.33 -15.10
CA ARG A 304 -5.74 -1.07 -14.70
C ARG A 304 -6.05 -0.69 -13.27
N LEU A 305 -5.00 -0.24 -12.60
CA LEU A 305 -5.10 0.37 -11.30
C LEU A 305 -5.49 1.86 -11.43
N PRO A 306 -6.62 2.32 -10.86
CA PRO A 306 -7.02 3.73 -10.97
C PRO A 306 -6.02 4.71 -10.37
N GLU A 307 -5.36 4.36 -9.28
CA GLU A 307 -4.42 5.24 -8.56
C GLU A 307 -3.08 5.39 -9.28
N LEU A 308 -2.76 4.49 -10.22
CA LEU A 308 -1.49 4.54 -10.93
C LEU A 308 -1.63 4.10 -12.38
N THR A 309 -1.42 5.04 -13.30
CA THR A 309 -1.38 4.78 -14.74
C THR A 309 0.07 4.55 -15.20
N THR A 310 0.33 3.41 -15.79
CA THR A 310 1.59 3.14 -16.48
C THR A 310 1.47 3.45 -17.97
N VAL A 311 2.39 4.25 -18.48
CA VAL A 311 2.37 4.80 -19.84
C VAL A 311 3.59 4.30 -20.59
N LYS A 312 3.40 3.74 -21.78
CA LYS A 312 4.52 3.33 -22.66
C LYS A 312 5.27 4.56 -23.13
N ILE A 313 6.59 4.53 -23.02
CA ILE A 313 7.46 5.57 -23.55
C ILE A 313 7.50 5.39 -25.07
N PRO A 314 7.22 6.44 -25.88
CA PRO A 314 7.32 6.36 -27.33
C PRO A 314 8.75 6.06 -27.79
N ASP A 315 8.89 5.39 -28.91
CA ASP A 315 10.20 5.10 -29.53
C ASP A 315 10.97 6.39 -29.77
N GLY A 316 12.24 6.38 -29.41
CA GLY A 316 13.15 7.53 -29.57
C GLY A 316 13.02 8.60 -28.48
N VAL A 317 12.10 8.49 -27.55
CA VAL A 317 11.93 9.41 -26.41
C VAL A 317 12.85 8.98 -25.25
N ASP A 318 13.65 9.93 -24.76
CA ASP A 318 14.52 9.72 -23.58
C ASP A 318 13.71 9.87 -22.31
N ASP A 319 13.56 8.78 -21.55
CA ASP A 319 12.87 8.73 -20.25
C ASP A 319 13.37 9.80 -19.27
N LEU A 320 14.67 9.89 -19.10
CA LEU A 320 15.27 10.78 -18.09
C LEU A 320 15.09 12.25 -18.46
N LYS A 321 15.23 12.59 -19.75
CA LYS A 321 15.02 13.97 -20.23
C LYS A 321 13.59 14.44 -19.99
N VAL A 322 12.60 13.60 -20.28
CA VAL A 322 11.19 13.95 -20.03
C VAL A 322 10.93 14.14 -18.54
N ARG A 323 11.34 13.20 -17.70
CA ARG A 323 11.11 13.32 -16.25
C ARG A 323 11.84 14.53 -15.65
N ASN A 324 13.06 14.81 -16.06
CA ASN A 324 13.81 16.01 -15.63
C ASN A 324 13.11 17.29 -16.09
N PHE A 325 12.61 17.34 -17.33
CA PHE A 325 11.85 18.48 -17.82
C PHE A 325 10.61 18.76 -16.98
N LEU A 326 9.81 17.72 -16.67
CA LEU A 326 8.64 17.85 -15.82
C LEU A 326 9.04 18.37 -14.42
N LEU A 327 10.10 17.81 -13.84
CA LEU A 327 10.56 18.17 -12.50
C LEU A 327 11.11 19.61 -12.43
N GLU A 328 11.94 20.01 -13.38
CA GLU A 328 12.66 21.30 -13.35
C GLU A 328 11.81 22.46 -13.84
N LYS A 329 10.97 22.24 -14.87
CA LYS A 329 10.16 23.31 -15.46
C LYS A 329 8.77 23.45 -14.85
N HIS A 330 8.18 22.31 -14.44
CA HIS A 330 6.80 22.27 -13.95
C HIS A 330 6.68 21.86 -12.46
N ASN A 331 7.79 21.55 -11.81
CA ASN A 331 7.79 21.02 -10.44
C ASN A 331 6.96 19.73 -10.27
N ILE A 332 6.82 18.93 -11.34
CA ILE A 332 6.05 17.69 -11.36
C ILE A 332 7.01 16.50 -11.32
N GLU A 333 6.79 15.60 -10.36
CA GLU A 333 7.51 14.34 -10.24
C GLU A 333 6.64 13.20 -10.74
N ILE A 334 7.11 12.46 -11.77
CA ILE A 334 6.54 11.17 -12.19
C ILE A 334 7.57 10.06 -12.02
N GLY A 335 7.11 8.80 -11.93
CA GLY A 335 7.98 7.66 -11.68
C GLY A 335 8.55 7.04 -12.96
N ALA A 336 9.80 6.55 -12.90
CA ALA A 336 10.36 5.67 -13.89
C ALA A 336 9.80 4.25 -13.77
N GLY A 337 9.90 3.44 -14.83
CA GLY A 337 9.70 1.99 -14.77
C GLY A 337 10.70 1.33 -13.83
N LEU A 338 10.37 0.15 -13.30
CA LEU A 338 11.24 -0.67 -12.44
C LEU A 338 11.56 -2.01 -13.12
N GLY A 339 12.67 -2.63 -12.74
CA GLY A 339 13.07 -3.95 -13.20
C GLY A 339 13.04 -4.07 -14.72
N SER A 340 12.31 -5.03 -15.26
CA SER A 340 12.18 -5.26 -16.71
C SER A 340 11.47 -4.14 -17.48
N LEU A 341 10.80 -3.22 -16.79
CA LEU A 341 10.09 -2.07 -17.35
C LEU A 341 10.90 -0.76 -17.27
N ALA A 342 12.12 -0.78 -16.73
CA ALA A 342 13.00 0.38 -16.67
C ALA A 342 13.27 0.92 -18.10
N GLY A 343 13.08 2.23 -18.31
CA GLY A 343 13.23 2.89 -19.60
C GLY A 343 12.13 2.57 -20.63
N LYS A 344 11.10 1.78 -20.28
CA LYS A 344 10.01 1.39 -21.17
C LYS A 344 8.67 2.05 -20.84
N ILE A 345 8.48 2.44 -19.58
CA ILE A 345 7.25 3.06 -19.10
C ILE A 345 7.53 4.23 -18.16
N TRP A 346 6.60 5.17 -18.11
CA TRP A 346 6.41 6.09 -17.00
C TRP A 346 5.31 5.59 -16.08
N ARG A 347 5.41 5.93 -14.80
CA ARG A 347 4.39 5.67 -13.80
C ARG A 347 3.83 7.00 -13.31
N ILE A 348 2.56 7.27 -13.64
CA ILE A 348 1.85 8.50 -13.27
C ILE A 348 0.83 8.14 -12.20
N GLY A 349 1.06 8.61 -10.97
CA GLY A 349 0.23 8.34 -9.81
C GLY A 349 -0.76 9.47 -9.55
N LEU A 350 -2.04 9.15 -9.53
CA LEU A 350 -3.11 9.99 -8.99
C LEU A 350 -3.53 9.40 -7.64
N ILE A 351 -2.66 9.54 -6.65
CA ILE A 351 -2.75 8.84 -5.37
C ILE A 351 -3.24 9.82 -4.28
N GLY A 352 -4.34 9.48 -3.60
CA GLY A 352 -4.85 10.25 -2.47
C GLY A 352 -5.08 11.72 -2.80
N TYR A 353 -4.48 12.63 -2.04
CA TYR A 353 -4.60 14.07 -2.21
C TYR A 353 -4.04 14.60 -3.55
N SER A 354 -3.10 13.85 -4.16
CA SER A 354 -2.60 14.18 -5.51
C SER A 354 -3.62 13.90 -6.62
N SER A 355 -4.69 13.14 -6.34
CA SER A 355 -5.74 12.81 -7.31
C SER A 355 -6.77 13.94 -7.42
N ASN A 356 -6.49 14.94 -8.27
CA ASN A 356 -7.38 16.07 -8.55
C ASN A 356 -7.22 16.56 -9.98
N GLU A 357 -8.19 17.37 -10.46
CA GLU A 357 -8.25 17.84 -11.85
C GLU A 357 -7.11 18.81 -12.22
N GLU A 358 -6.69 19.64 -11.27
CA GLU A 358 -5.59 20.59 -11.49
C GLU A 358 -4.28 19.82 -11.78
N ASN A 359 -3.97 18.81 -11.00
CA ASN A 359 -2.79 17.99 -11.19
C ASN A 359 -2.82 17.21 -12.51
N ILE A 360 -4.00 16.74 -12.95
CA ILE A 360 -4.17 16.10 -14.26
C ILE A 360 -3.86 17.09 -15.38
N SER A 361 -4.45 18.29 -15.34
CA SER A 361 -4.23 19.34 -16.34
C SER A 361 -2.77 19.74 -16.42
N ASN A 362 -2.13 19.96 -15.26
CA ASN A 362 -0.71 20.30 -15.17
C ASN A 362 0.18 19.22 -15.75
N CYS A 363 -0.09 17.93 -15.42
CA CYS A 363 0.66 16.80 -15.94
C CYS A 363 0.56 16.67 -17.46
N LEU A 364 -0.64 16.76 -18.03
CA LEU A 364 -0.88 16.64 -19.46
C LEU A 364 -0.24 17.81 -20.23
N THR A 365 -0.30 19.02 -19.67
CA THR A 365 0.36 20.20 -20.26
C THR A 365 1.88 20.03 -20.27
N ALA A 366 2.47 19.61 -19.15
CA ALA A 366 3.91 19.39 -19.03
C ALA A 366 4.40 18.27 -19.97
N LEU A 367 3.66 17.15 -20.08
CA LEU A 367 3.97 16.08 -21.03
C LEU A 367 3.91 16.55 -22.49
N LYS A 368 2.88 17.34 -22.85
CA LYS A 368 2.74 17.92 -24.19
C LYS A 368 3.92 18.81 -24.57
N GLU A 369 4.47 19.55 -23.61
CA GLU A 369 5.64 20.40 -23.83
C GLU A 369 6.93 19.57 -23.94
N ALA A 370 7.08 18.57 -23.05
CA ALA A 370 8.28 17.72 -23.02
C ALA A 370 8.44 16.82 -24.26
N LEU A 371 7.35 16.58 -25.01
CA LEU A 371 7.33 15.70 -26.20
C LEU A 371 7.40 16.47 -27.53
N LYS A 372 7.54 17.79 -27.51
CA LYS A 372 7.80 18.62 -28.67
C LYS A 372 9.29 18.65 -29.01
#